data_d0c63e3bfb11a6cc26c1cacbe58955cb
#
_entry.id   d0c63e3bfb11a6cc26c1cacbe58955cb
#
_cell.length_a   1.000
_cell.length_b   1.000
_cell.length_c   1.000
_cell.angle_alpha   90.00
_cell.angle_beta   90.00
_cell.angle_gamma   90.00
#
_symmetry.space_group_name_H-M   'P 1'
#
loop_
_entity.id
_entity.type
_entity.pdbx_description
1 polymer ?
#
loop_
_entity_poly.entity_id
_entity_poly.type
_entity_poly.pdbx_seq_one_letter_code
_entity_poly.pdbx_strand_id
1 'polypeptide(L)'
;MQVDFGIWTHTNTKKEGFFVKKFKKAMALSLALAMGLSLVACGGSTEETTEAETTEAETTEAEDESTEADADSTEASATEADLSGDGKVLNIQCWNDEFARRLKDHYPGFVANDPDDATAGGKIGDIEVKFTVTPSDDNAYQNNLDAVLPENGDAADDDKVDLFLVEADYALKYVNTDLTMPIADLGIDVDAELADQYQYTKDIVTDENGNLKGVSWQGCPGVLIYNREAAKEVLGSDDPDTVQEAVKDWDTFNATAKDMNEAGYKITATVNDSYRVFSNNVTTPWVVDGKINVDDNIKAWVDMAKEQVDAGYTGTADLWSDDWSKGFYPDGKVFAYFGPAWLINFCMNADDPESVAGQGGWGATTGPQGFYWGGTWICAANGTDNPALVADIIRKLTTDETIMTDIVKADNDFVNNKPAMEAAATDDSYAFDVLGGQNPLAMFCEGADKIDLSNLSEYDQGCNESFQAAMKDYFEGNTATYEEALDAFYTSVTEKYPELSY
;
A
#
# COMPACT_ATOMS: atom_id res chain seq x y z
N MET A 1 28.86 36.95 -45.35
CA MET A 1 29.13 36.49 -44.01
C MET A 1 27.98 35.58 -43.65
N GLN A 2 28.17 34.30 -43.95
CA GLN A 2 27.20 33.23 -43.75
C GLN A 2 27.45 32.63 -42.37
N VAL A 3 26.46 32.51 -41.57
CA VAL A 3 26.50 31.80 -40.24
C VAL A 3 25.67 30.55 -40.41
N ASP A 4 26.35 29.41 -40.42
CA ASP A 4 25.77 28.07 -40.38
C ASP A 4 25.16 27.77 -39.01
N PHE A 5 23.87 27.45 -38.99
CA PHE A 5 23.24 26.83 -37.84
C PHE A 5 23.30 25.29 -37.99
N GLY A 6 24.21 24.69 -37.22
CA GLY A 6 24.29 23.23 -37.10
C GLY A 6 23.07 22.68 -36.37
N ILE A 7 22.35 21.83 -37.05
CA ILE A 7 21.24 21.02 -36.50
C ILE A 7 21.84 19.87 -35.69
N TRP A 8 21.60 19.89 -34.37
CA TRP A 8 21.81 18.72 -33.51
C TRP A 8 20.54 17.86 -33.55
N THR A 9 20.61 16.79 -34.33
CA THR A 9 19.63 15.70 -34.24
C THR A 9 20.06 14.75 -33.12
N HIS A 10 19.40 14.79 -31.98
CA HIS A 10 19.47 13.73 -30.99
C HIS A 10 18.60 12.56 -31.45
N THR A 11 19.25 11.52 -31.95
CA THR A 11 18.64 10.20 -32.09
C THR A 11 18.64 9.53 -30.71
N ASN A 12 17.52 9.58 -30.02
CA ASN A 12 17.31 8.80 -28.80
C ASN A 12 16.04 7.95 -28.97
N THR A 13 16.10 7.02 -29.91
CA THR A 13 15.02 6.06 -30.16
C THR A 13 15.56 4.63 -30.04
N LYS A 14 15.88 4.19 -28.83
CA LYS A 14 16.14 2.76 -28.56
C LYS A 14 16.00 2.30 -27.10
N LYS A 15 15.61 3.12 -26.13
CA LYS A 15 15.45 2.67 -24.73
C LYS A 15 13.98 2.39 -24.30
N GLU A 16 13.00 2.94 -24.99
CA GLU A 16 11.57 2.83 -24.60
C GLU A 16 10.93 1.44 -24.81
N GLY A 17 11.51 0.60 -25.64
CA GLY A 17 10.99 -0.74 -25.90
C GLY A 17 11.46 -1.85 -24.94
N PHE A 18 12.32 -1.52 -23.94
CA PHE A 18 13.00 -2.58 -23.17
C PHE A 18 12.25 -2.89 -21.84
N PHE A 19 11.64 -1.90 -21.22
CA PHE A 19 10.93 -2.08 -19.95
C PHE A 19 9.57 -2.78 -20.15
N VAL A 20 8.78 -2.32 -21.09
CA VAL A 20 7.48 -2.94 -21.46
C VAL A 20 7.68 -4.35 -22.03
N LYS A 21 8.79 -4.62 -22.73
CA LYS A 21 9.09 -5.96 -23.27
C LYS A 21 9.60 -6.95 -22.22
N LYS A 22 10.22 -6.50 -21.13
CA LYS A 22 10.60 -7.38 -20.00
C LYS A 22 9.39 -7.79 -19.19
N PHE A 23 8.46 -6.87 -18.94
CA PHE A 23 7.20 -7.16 -18.26
C PHE A 23 6.34 -8.17 -19.04
N LYS A 24 6.20 -7.98 -20.35
CA LYS A 24 5.46 -8.91 -21.25
C LYS A 24 6.12 -10.29 -21.41
N LYS A 25 7.43 -10.44 -21.15
CA LYS A 25 8.11 -11.74 -21.21
C LYS A 25 8.04 -12.54 -19.91
N ALA A 26 7.94 -11.90 -18.76
CA ALA A 26 7.73 -12.56 -17.48
C ALA A 26 6.31 -13.15 -17.41
N MET A 27 5.30 -12.41 -17.85
CA MET A 27 3.91 -12.84 -17.87
C MET A 27 3.58 -14.01 -18.82
N ALA A 28 4.37 -14.18 -19.91
CA ALA A 28 4.15 -15.26 -20.88
C ALA A 28 4.78 -16.61 -20.48
N LEU A 29 5.61 -16.65 -19.42
CA LEU A 29 6.29 -17.91 -19.01
C LEU A 29 5.60 -18.59 -17.82
N SER A 30 4.77 -17.90 -17.07
CA SER A 30 4.08 -18.45 -15.88
C SER A 30 2.79 -19.23 -16.21
N LEU A 31 2.23 -19.09 -17.41
CA LEU A 31 1.00 -19.80 -17.79
C LEU A 31 1.19 -21.23 -18.29
N ALA A 32 2.41 -21.73 -18.36
CA ALA A 32 2.73 -23.04 -18.97
C ALA A 32 3.09 -24.15 -17.96
N LEU A 33 3.10 -23.90 -16.65
CA LEU A 33 3.56 -24.90 -15.65
C LEU A 33 2.48 -25.38 -14.66
N ALA A 34 1.24 -24.94 -14.76
CA ALA A 34 0.17 -25.30 -13.82
C ALA A 34 -0.73 -26.46 -14.25
N MET A 35 -0.33 -27.29 -15.25
CA MET A 35 -1.06 -28.52 -15.59
C MET A 35 -0.13 -29.74 -15.50
N GLY A 36 -0.12 -30.33 -14.34
CA GLY A 36 0.43 -31.69 -14.16
C GLY A 36 0.95 -31.96 -12.78
N LEU A 37 0.09 -32.41 -11.90
CA LEU A 37 0.37 -33.44 -10.87
C LEU A 37 -0.83 -33.56 -9.90
N SER A 38 -1.84 -34.24 -10.36
CA SER A 38 -2.78 -34.91 -9.46
C SER A 38 -2.77 -36.38 -9.81
N LEU A 39 -2.32 -37.22 -8.89
CA LEU A 39 -2.83 -38.58 -8.66
C LEU A 39 -1.97 -39.39 -7.68
N VAL A 40 -2.66 -40.11 -6.79
CA VAL A 40 -2.23 -41.28 -6.00
C VAL A 40 -1.70 -40.93 -4.58
N ALA A 41 -2.24 -41.47 -3.48
CA ALA A 41 -3.15 -42.60 -3.25
C ALA A 41 -3.54 -42.66 -1.76
N CYS A 42 -4.68 -43.25 -1.56
CA CYS A 42 -5.22 -43.92 -0.38
C CYS A 42 -4.28 -44.62 0.60
N GLY A 43 -4.66 -44.60 1.90
CA GLY A 43 -4.66 -45.83 2.67
C GLY A 43 -4.23 -45.74 4.12
N GLY A 44 -5.17 -46.00 5.05
CA GLY A 44 -4.87 -46.74 6.24
C GLY A 44 -5.13 -46.08 7.60
N SER A 45 -6.31 -46.39 8.12
CA SER A 45 -6.79 -46.24 9.50
C SER A 45 -5.92 -46.85 10.56
N THR A 46 -5.86 -46.26 11.78
CA THR A 46 -6.18 -46.99 13.04
C THR A 46 -6.47 -46.00 14.18
N GLU A 47 -7.55 -46.29 14.88
CA GLU A 47 -8.03 -45.69 16.12
C GLU A 47 -7.11 -46.02 17.29
N GLU A 48 -7.00 -45.11 18.24
CA GLU A 48 -6.97 -45.47 19.67
C GLU A 48 -7.46 -44.31 20.54
N THR A 49 -8.52 -44.60 21.24
CA THR A 49 -9.17 -43.86 22.32
C THR A 49 -8.33 -43.86 23.60
N THR A 50 -8.25 -42.76 24.34
CA THR A 50 -8.19 -42.81 25.82
C THR A 50 -8.83 -41.55 26.43
N GLU A 51 -9.51 -41.81 27.53
CA GLU A 51 -10.54 -41.08 28.27
C GLU A 51 -10.05 -39.82 29.02
N ALA A 52 -11.01 -39.00 29.35
CA ALA A 52 -11.01 -37.79 30.15
C ALA A 52 -10.77 -38.03 31.65
N GLU A 53 -10.16 -37.09 32.34
CA GLU A 53 -10.37 -36.85 33.78
C GLU A 53 -10.59 -35.35 34.02
N THR A 54 -11.78 -35.09 34.56
CA THR A 54 -12.25 -33.82 35.10
C THR A 54 -11.70 -33.64 36.54
N THR A 55 -11.22 -32.44 36.84
CA THR A 55 -11.08 -31.99 38.24
C THR A 55 -11.64 -30.58 38.39
N GLU A 56 -12.63 -30.48 39.30
CA GLU A 56 -13.26 -29.25 39.77
C GLU A 56 -12.27 -28.41 40.60
N ALA A 57 -12.38 -27.10 40.52
CA ALA A 57 -11.68 -26.19 41.42
C ALA A 57 -12.68 -25.27 42.13
N GLU A 58 -12.52 -25.25 43.43
CA GLU A 58 -13.29 -24.48 44.40
C GLU A 58 -13.02 -22.97 44.31
N THR A 59 -14.10 -22.22 44.45
CA THR A 59 -14.16 -20.79 44.73
C THR A 59 -13.81 -20.49 46.20
N THR A 60 -12.94 -19.50 46.41
CA THR A 60 -12.87 -18.81 47.75
C THR A 60 -12.89 -17.29 47.48
N GLU A 61 -13.91 -16.69 48.09
CA GLU A 61 -14.03 -15.24 48.31
C GLU A 61 -13.02 -14.77 49.36
N ALA A 62 -12.44 -13.60 49.18
CA ALA A 62 -11.79 -12.86 50.25
C ALA A 62 -11.90 -11.35 50.04
N GLU A 63 -12.15 -10.72 51.16
CA GLU A 63 -12.64 -9.39 51.42
C GLU A 63 -11.68 -8.24 51.07
N ASP A 64 -12.33 -7.10 50.89
CA ASP A 64 -11.89 -5.73 50.71
C ASP A 64 -11.02 -5.21 51.88
N GLU A 65 -9.83 -4.67 51.61
CA GLU A 65 -9.14 -3.74 52.50
C GLU A 65 -8.44 -2.65 51.68
N SER A 66 -8.96 -1.44 51.75
CA SER A 66 -8.40 -0.21 51.21
C SER A 66 -7.14 0.20 51.98
N THR A 67 -6.02 0.33 51.34
CA THR A 67 -4.89 1.14 51.81
C THR A 67 -4.41 2.07 50.68
N GLU A 68 -4.52 3.37 50.98
CA GLU A 68 -3.84 4.43 50.27
C GLU A 68 -2.35 4.15 50.27
N ALA A 69 -1.75 4.12 49.08
CA ALA A 69 -0.29 4.11 48.92
C ALA A 69 0.11 5.28 48.03
N ASP A 70 1.04 6.05 48.60
CA ASP A 70 1.77 7.16 48.00
C ASP A 70 2.24 6.87 46.58
N ALA A 71 2.00 7.85 45.69
CA ALA A 71 2.58 7.91 44.36
C ALA A 71 4.09 8.23 44.51
N ASP A 72 4.90 7.18 44.51
CA ASP A 72 6.32 7.30 44.25
C ASP A 72 6.50 7.25 42.72
N SER A 73 6.78 8.41 42.12
CA SER A 73 7.15 8.52 40.73
C SER A 73 8.55 7.93 40.52
N THR A 74 8.62 6.66 40.23
CA THR A 74 9.80 6.07 39.61
C THR A 74 9.86 6.56 38.16
N GLU A 75 10.70 7.59 37.90
CA GLU A 75 11.23 7.83 36.57
C GLU A 75 11.88 6.50 36.09
N ALA A 76 11.22 5.87 35.12
CA ALA A 76 11.83 4.78 34.39
C ALA A 76 13.04 5.38 33.65
N SER A 77 14.23 5.07 34.13
CA SER A 77 15.48 5.32 33.42
C SER A 77 15.36 4.61 32.08
N ALA A 78 15.18 5.36 31.00
CA ALA A 78 15.32 4.84 29.65
C ALA A 78 16.72 4.20 29.56
N THR A 79 16.76 2.90 29.41
CA THR A 79 18.01 2.20 29.05
C THR A 79 18.39 2.72 27.69
N GLU A 80 19.59 3.34 27.55
CA GLU A 80 20.12 3.71 26.24
C GLU A 80 20.09 2.48 25.33
N ALA A 81 19.52 2.61 24.14
CA ALA A 81 19.45 1.55 23.14
C ALA A 81 20.88 1.09 22.79
N ASP A 82 21.11 -0.21 22.77
CA ASP A 82 22.39 -0.76 22.32
C ASP A 82 22.42 -0.79 20.79
N LEU A 83 22.98 0.25 20.20
CA LEU A 83 23.19 0.38 18.76
C LEU A 83 24.58 -0.12 18.31
N SER A 84 25.26 -0.92 19.13
CA SER A 84 26.52 -1.53 18.73
C SER A 84 26.27 -2.56 17.63
N GLY A 85 27.03 -2.48 16.54
CA GLY A 85 27.01 -3.43 15.44
C GLY A 85 28.31 -3.39 14.67
N ASP A 86 28.75 -4.54 14.16
CA ASP A 86 30.02 -4.72 13.43
C ASP A 86 29.77 -5.04 11.94
N GLY A 87 28.50 -4.92 11.44
CA GLY A 87 28.09 -5.19 10.07
C GLY A 87 28.84 -4.34 9.06
N LYS A 88 29.19 -4.91 7.92
CA LYS A 88 29.86 -4.23 6.79
C LYS A 88 29.00 -4.27 5.53
N VAL A 89 27.92 -4.99 5.57
CA VAL A 89 26.94 -5.09 4.51
C VAL A 89 25.56 -4.81 5.10
N LEU A 90 24.85 -3.83 4.54
CA LEU A 90 23.46 -3.56 4.84
C LEU A 90 22.59 -4.28 3.80
N ASN A 91 21.89 -5.33 4.20
CA ASN A 91 21.01 -6.09 3.31
C ASN A 91 19.56 -5.63 3.46
N ILE A 92 18.95 -5.24 2.35
CA ILE A 92 17.61 -4.68 2.27
C ILE A 92 16.73 -5.58 1.40
N GLN A 93 15.59 -6.05 1.94
CA GLN A 93 14.57 -6.77 1.18
C GLN A 93 13.49 -5.81 0.69
N CYS A 94 13.18 -5.83 -0.60
CA CYS A 94 12.14 -4.99 -1.21
C CYS A 94 11.46 -5.71 -2.38
N TRP A 95 10.26 -5.22 -2.78
CA TRP A 95 9.53 -5.83 -3.90
C TRP A 95 9.70 -5.09 -5.22
N ASN A 96 10.20 -3.87 -5.20
CA ASN A 96 10.47 -3.04 -6.37
C ASN A 96 11.71 -2.15 -6.14
N ASP A 97 11.97 -1.22 -7.03
CA ASP A 97 13.12 -0.33 -7.00
C ASP A 97 12.86 0.99 -6.25
N GLU A 98 11.66 1.23 -5.72
CA GLU A 98 11.28 2.53 -5.14
C GLU A 98 12.19 2.93 -3.98
N PHE A 99 12.35 2.06 -2.98
CA PHE A 99 13.19 2.36 -1.81
C PHE A 99 14.67 2.53 -2.18
N ALA A 100 15.16 1.75 -3.15
CA ALA A 100 16.51 1.91 -3.65
C ALA A 100 16.73 3.28 -4.29
N ARG A 101 15.73 3.79 -5.03
CA ARG A 101 15.74 5.16 -5.56
C ARG A 101 15.67 6.20 -4.44
N ARG A 102 14.82 6.02 -3.42
CA ARG A 102 14.75 6.93 -2.25
C ARG A 102 16.10 7.05 -1.55
N LEU A 103 16.78 5.93 -1.30
CA LEU A 103 18.15 5.96 -0.73
C LEU A 103 19.14 6.65 -1.65
N LYS A 104 19.13 6.31 -2.94
CA LYS A 104 20.07 6.88 -3.91
C LYS A 104 19.91 8.38 -4.09
N ASP A 105 18.68 8.87 -4.17
CA ASP A 105 18.38 10.24 -4.55
C ASP A 105 18.29 11.19 -3.34
N HIS A 106 17.94 10.68 -2.15
CA HIS A 106 17.66 11.52 -0.98
C HIS A 106 18.50 11.23 0.26
N TYR A 107 19.10 10.03 0.40
CA TYR A 107 19.89 9.74 1.60
C TYR A 107 21.31 10.33 1.51
N PRO A 108 21.71 11.22 2.44
CA PRO A 108 23.02 11.86 2.37
C PRO A 108 24.17 10.86 2.50
N GLY A 109 25.08 10.89 1.53
CA GLY A 109 26.27 10.04 1.55
C GLY A 109 26.11 8.66 0.95
N PHE A 110 24.94 8.31 0.39
CA PHE A 110 24.81 7.12 -0.44
C PHE A 110 25.57 7.30 -1.75
N VAL A 111 26.43 6.34 -2.08
CA VAL A 111 27.20 6.31 -3.34
C VAL A 111 26.78 5.08 -4.12
N ALA A 112 25.97 5.29 -5.15
CA ALA A 112 25.46 4.19 -6.00
C ALA A 112 26.58 3.49 -6.77
N ASN A 113 26.50 2.17 -6.90
CA ASN A 113 27.39 1.37 -7.76
C ASN A 113 27.12 1.64 -9.24
N ASP A 114 25.84 1.86 -9.60
CA ASP A 114 25.39 2.25 -10.93
C ASP A 114 24.43 3.45 -10.81
N PRO A 115 24.74 4.60 -11.41
CA PRO A 115 23.87 5.77 -11.37
C PRO A 115 22.52 5.57 -12.09
N ASP A 116 22.45 4.64 -13.04
CA ASP A 116 21.27 4.35 -13.86
C ASP A 116 20.41 3.20 -13.26
N ASP A 117 20.94 2.44 -12.29
CA ASP A 117 20.26 1.34 -11.62
C ASP A 117 20.44 1.42 -10.09
N ALA A 118 19.45 1.95 -9.41
CA ALA A 118 19.48 2.07 -7.95
C ALA A 118 19.57 0.71 -7.23
N THR A 119 19.02 -0.35 -7.85
CA THR A 119 19.00 -1.70 -7.26
C THR A 119 20.34 -2.42 -7.36
N ALA A 120 21.29 -1.88 -8.16
CA ALA A 120 22.68 -2.34 -8.18
C ALA A 120 23.41 -2.13 -6.84
N GLY A 121 22.74 -1.48 -5.86
CA GLY A 121 23.28 -1.20 -4.54
C GLY A 121 24.30 -0.04 -4.54
N GLY A 122 25.08 0.03 -3.47
CA GLY A 122 26.00 1.13 -3.29
C GLY A 122 26.80 1.03 -2.00
N LYS A 123 27.17 2.19 -1.46
CA LYS A 123 27.87 2.32 -0.18
C LYS A 123 27.33 3.50 0.62
N ILE A 124 27.34 3.35 1.93
CA ILE A 124 27.17 4.42 2.92
C ILE A 124 28.41 4.39 3.82
N GLY A 125 29.31 5.35 3.65
CA GLY A 125 30.63 5.28 4.29
C GLY A 125 31.41 4.03 3.86
N ASP A 126 31.78 3.18 4.82
CA ASP A 126 32.49 1.92 4.57
C ASP A 126 31.54 0.72 4.43
N ILE A 127 30.24 0.88 4.67
CA ILE A 127 29.24 -0.18 4.63
C ILE A 127 28.75 -0.35 3.19
N GLU A 128 28.78 -1.58 2.67
CA GLU A 128 28.15 -1.96 1.40
C GLU A 128 26.64 -2.04 1.56
N VAL A 129 25.87 -1.52 0.61
CA VAL A 129 24.40 -1.63 0.59
C VAL A 129 23.96 -2.55 -0.52
N LYS A 130 23.17 -3.56 -0.19
CA LYS A 130 22.63 -4.55 -1.12
C LYS A 130 21.10 -4.57 -1.07
N PHE A 131 20.48 -4.58 -2.24
CA PHE A 131 19.04 -4.77 -2.39
C PHE A 131 18.75 -6.18 -2.92
N THR A 132 17.86 -6.89 -2.25
CA THR A 132 17.23 -8.10 -2.78
C THR A 132 15.83 -7.72 -3.23
N VAL A 133 15.63 -7.62 -4.55
CA VAL A 133 14.33 -7.26 -5.14
C VAL A 133 13.60 -8.52 -5.54
N THR A 134 12.49 -8.81 -4.84
CA THR A 134 11.58 -9.92 -5.14
C THR A 134 10.21 -9.35 -5.50
N PRO A 135 9.74 -9.42 -6.75
CA PRO A 135 8.41 -8.93 -7.13
C PRO A 135 7.29 -9.53 -6.28
N SER A 136 6.22 -8.75 -6.07
CA SER A 136 5.07 -9.18 -5.24
C SER A 136 4.12 -10.15 -5.94
N ASP A 137 4.35 -10.48 -7.23
CA ASP A 137 3.51 -11.41 -7.99
C ASP A 137 3.33 -12.73 -7.23
N ASP A 138 2.10 -13.22 -7.14
CA ASP A 138 1.76 -14.47 -6.45
C ASP A 138 2.29 -14.54 -4.98
N ASN A 139 2.36 -13.42 -4.28
CA ASN A 139 2.92 -13.29 -2.93
C ASN A 139 4.39 -13.71 -2.82
N ALA A 140 5.16 -13.67 -3.91
CA ALA A 140 6.55 -14.14 -3.92
C ALA A 140 7.44 -13.35 -2.95
N TYR A 141 7.18 -12.04 -2.77
CA TYR A 141 7.91 -11.22 -1.80
C TYR A 141 7.66 -11.67 -0.36
N GLN A 142 6.39 -11.85 0.03
CA GLN A 142 6.03 -12.32 1.37
C GLN A 142 6.58 -13.74 1.61
N ASN A 143 6.50 -14.62 0.62
CA ASN A 143 7.08 -15.96 0.72
C ASN A 143 8.61 -15.92 0.90
N ASN A 144 9.30 -14.95 0.31
CA ASN A 144 10.71 -14.73 0.55
C ASN A 144 10.97 -14.25 1.97
N LEU A 145 10.21 -13.27 2.48
CA LEU A 145 10.34 -12.80 3.86
C LEU A 145 10.08 -13.93 4.87
N ASP A 146 9.05 -14.75 4.63
CA ASP A 146 8.71 -15.92 5.47
C ASP A 146 9.85 -16.94 5.54
N ALA A 147 10.67 -17.00 4.50
CA ALA A 147 11.82 -17.92 4.46
C ALA A 147 13.08 -17.33 5.11
N VAL A 148 13.36 -16.02 4.96
CA VAL A 148 14.63 -15.44 5.37
C VAL A 148 14.60 -14.84 6.78
N LEU A 149 13.49 -14.22 7.20
CA LEU A 149 13.43 -13.55 8.50
C LEU A 149 13.52 -14.50 9.70
N PRO A 150 12.90 -15.70 9.72
CA PRO A 150 13.05 -16.63 10.83
C PRO A 150 14.48 -17.13 11.05
N GLU A 151 15.28 -17.20 10.01
CA GLU A 151 16.67 -17.66 10.05
C GLU A 151 17.67 -16.53 10.35
N ASN A 152 17.20 -15.26 10.45
CA ASN A 152 18.06 -14.07 10.55
C ASN A 152 18.95 -14.08 11.78
N GLY A 153 18.46 -14.59 12.92
CA GLY A 153 19.23 -14.69 14.16
C GLY A 153 20.46 -15.59 14.07
N ASP A 154 20.38 -16.65 13.25
CA ASP A 154 21.43 -17.64 13.04
C ASP A 154 22.29 -17.36 11.79
N ALA A 155 21.95 -16.33 11.00
CA ALA A 155 22.71 -15.94 9.82
C ALA A 155 24.12 -15.43 10.21
N ALA A 156 25.09 -15.62 9.31
CA ALA A 156 26.41 -15.06 9.50
C ALA A 156 26.37 -13.52 9.42
N ASP A 157 27.30 -12.86 10.12
CA ASP A 157 27.49 -11.42 9.95
C ASP A 157 27.69 -11.11 8.46
N ASP A 158 27.21 -9.95 8.00
CA ASP A 158 27.15 -9.52 6.59
C ASP A 158 26.16 -10.31 5.69
N ASP A 159 25.53 -11.40 6.17
CA ASP A 159 24.45 -12.12 5.46
C ASP A 159 23.06 -11.87 6.11
N LYS A 160 23.02 -11.17 7.24
CA LYS A 160 21.79 -10.84 7.96
C LYS A 160 20.95 -9.86 7.15
N VAL A 161 19.63 -10.03 7.19
CA VAL A 161 18.68 -8.99 6.74
C VAL A 161 18.68 -7.89 7.80
N ASP A 162 18.89 -6.65 7.38
CA ASP A 162 18.88 -5.47 8.25
C ASP A 162 17.57 -4.71 8.17
N LEU A 163 17.13 -4.45 6.94
CA LEU A 163 15.88 -3.78 6.63
C LEU A 163 15.04 -4.64 5.70
N PHE A 164 13.75 -4.63 5.94
CA PHE A 164 12.78 -5.13 4.99
C PHE A 164 11.58 -4.18 4.91
N LEU A 165 10.93 -4.19 3.77
CA LEU A 165 9.79 -3.33 3.53
C LEU A 165 8.49 -4.12 3.69
N VAL A 166 7.46 -3.45 4.18
CA VAL A 166 6.11 -4.00 4.21
C VAL A 166 5.12 -3.00 3.61
N GLU A 167 4.10 -3.52 2.97
CA GLU A 167 2.97 -2.76 2.48
C GLU A 167 1.80 -2.90 3.46
N ALA A 168 0.91 -1.92 3.51
CA ALA A 168 -0.16 -1.83 4.50
C ALA A 168 -1.00 -3.10 4.64
N ASP A 169 -1.34 -3.75 3.52
CA ASP A 169 -2.28 -4.88 3.52
C ASP A 169 -1.76 -6.10 4.29
N TYR A 170 -0.43 -6.26 4.41
CA TYR A 170 0.19 -7.40 5.11
C TYR A 170 1.17 -7.01 6.22
N ALA A 171 1.26 -5.73 6.58
CA ALA A 171 2.19 -5.25 7.59
C ALA A 171 2.02 -5.99 8.93
N LEU A 172 0.78 -6.17 9.41
CA LEU A 172 0.48 -6.81 10.69
C LEU A 172 0.97 -8.26 10.77
N LYS A 173 1.05 -8.98 9.65
CA LYS A 173 1.64 -10.32 9.59
C LYS A 173 3.07 -10.37 10.13
N TYR A 174 3.87 -9.32 9.91
CA TYR A 174 5.27 -9.26 10.32
C TYR A 174 5.47 -8.50 11.63
N VAL A 175 4.73 -7.41 11.85
CA VAL A 175 4.89 -6.60 13.06
C VAL A 175 4.35 -7.29 14.32
N ASN A 176 3.36 -8.17 14.20
CA ASN A 176 2.86 -9.01 15.32
C ASN A 176 3.81 -10.18 15.68
N THR A 177 5.03 -10.17 15.18
CA THR A 177 6.02 -11.20 15.42
C THR A 177 7.30 -10.64 16.05
N ASP A 178 8.14 -11.54 16.57
CA ASP A 178 9.48 -11.21 17.04
C ASP A 178 10.50 -11.05 15.88
N LEU A 179 10.06 -11.19 14.62
CA LEU A 179 10.93 -11.01 13.46
C LEU A 179 11.24 -9.53 13.18
N THR A 180 10.36 -8.64 13.64
CA THR A 180 10.48 -7.19 13.47
C THR A 180 10.86 -6.53 14.79
N MET A 181 11.90 -5.71 14.75
CA MET A 181 12.40 -4.98 15.91
C MET A 181 11.49 -3.77 16.22
N PRO A 182 11.17 -3.49 17.50
CA PRO A 182 10.54 -2.22 17.89
C PRO A 182 11.40 -1.01 17.51
N ILE A 183 10.78 0.03 16.97
CA ILE A 183 11.46 1.27 16.58
C ILE A 183 12.17 1.95 17.78
N ALA A 184 11.59 1.84 18.98
CA ALA A 184 12.19 2.35 20.20
C ALA A 184 13.52 1.66 20.55
N ASP A 185 13.70 0.38 20.17
CA ASP A 185 14.95 -0.36 20.40
C ASP A 185 16.09 0.12 19.49
N LEU A 186 15.75 0.86 18.43
CA LEU A 186 16.69 1.61 17.59
C LEU A 186 17.06 3.00 18.18
N GLY A 187 16.63 3.29 19.41
CA GLY A 187 16.89 4.57 20.07
C GLY A 187 16.12 5.73 19.45
N ILE A 188 15.03 5.47 18.72
CA ILE A 188 14.13 6.49 18.16
C ILE A 188 13.03 6.75 19.19
N ASP A 189 12.92 8.00 19.64
CA ASP A 189 11.81 8.42 20.51
C ASP A 189 10.54 8.58 19.66
N VAL A 190 9.66 7.56 19.75
CA VAL A 190 8.45 7.48 18.94
C VAL A 190 7.52 8.67 19.15
N ASP A 191 7.41 9.17 20.40
CA ASP A 191 6.52 10.27 20.73
C ASP A 191 7.09 11.63 20.31
N ALA A 192 8.41 11.81 20.41
CA ALA A 192 9.06 13.08 20.11
C ALA A 192 9.51 13.18 18.64
N GLU A 193 10.21 12.15 18.10
CA GLU A 193 10.77 12.21 16.75
C GLU A 193 9.72 11.93 15.65
N LEU A 194 8.64 11.18 15.97
CA LEU A 194 7.58 10.84 15.01
C LEU A 194 6.27 11.62 15.27
N ALA A 195 6.34 12.73 16.02
CA ALA A 195 5.16 13.54 16.36
C ALA A 195 4.47 14.15 15.12
N ASP A 196 5.25 14.49 14.11
CA ASP A 196 4.77 15.13 12.88
C ASP A 196 4.19 14.16 11.85
N GLN A 197 4.20 12.85 12.13
CA GLN A 197 3.64 11.84 11.26
C GLN A 197 2.12 11.70 11.45
N TYR A 198 1.43 11.25 10.38
CA TYR A 198 0.01 10.94 10.44
C TYR A 198 -0.23 9.70 11.31
N GLN A 199 -1.24 9.73 12.18
CA GLN A 199 -1.48 8.67 13.16
C GLN A 199 -1.78 7.32 12.48
N TYR A 200 -2.62 7.29 11.45
CA TYR A 200 -2.95 6.04 10.74
C TYR A 200 -1.74 5.30 10.18
N THR A 201 -0.66 6.01 9.81
CA THR A 201 0.57 5.37 9.32
C THR A 201 1.31 4.63 10.43
N LYS A 202 1.13 5.05 11.69
CA LYS A 202 1.65 4.35 12.88
C LYS A 202 0.76 3.17 13.25
N ASP A 203 -0.56 3.31 13.13
CA ASP A 203 -1.52 2.26 13.48
C ASP A 203 -1.28 0.99 12.67
N ILE A 204 -0.94 1.11 11.37
CA ILE A 204 -0.66 -0.01 10.44
C ILE A 204 0.51 -0.90 10.92
N VAL A 205 1.48 -0.34 11.63
CA VAL A 205 2.71 -1.03 12.03
C VAL A 205 2.93 -1.03 13.54
N THR A 206 1.86 -0.87 14.30
CA THR A 206 1.86 -1.04 15.75
C THR A 206 1.37 -2.45 16.08
N ASP A 207 2.19 -3.20 16.84
CA ASP A 207 1.87 -4.57 17.23
C ASP A 207 0.77 -4.64 18.31
N GLU A 208 0.27 -5.84 18.60
CA GLU A 208 -0.77 -6.07 19.62
C GLU A 208 -0.37 -5.59 21.03
N ASN A 209 0.92 -5.41 21.30
CA ASN A 209 1.45 -4.93 22.57
C ASN A 209 1.63 -3.40 22.60
N GLY A 210 1.29 -2.71 21.50
CA GLY A 210 1.42 -1.26 21.37
C GLY A 210 2.83 -0.79 20.98
N ASN A 211 3.71 -1.68 20.51
CA ASN A 211 5.04 -1.30 20.03
C ASN A 211 4.97 -0.91 18.55
N LEU A 212 5.46 0.27 18.21
CA LEU A 212 5.68 0.65 16.82
C LEU A 212 6.86 -0.13 16.25
N LYS A 213 6.67 -0.84 15.12
CA LYS A 213 7.68 -1.71 14.51
C LYS A 213 8.02 -1.38 13.05
N GLY A 214 7.52 -0.26 12.56
CA GLY A 214 7.85 0.25 11.23
C GLY A 214 7.60 1.74 11.13
N VAL A 215 8.20 2.39 10.14
CA VAL A 215 8.00 3.81 9.86
C VAL A 215 7.94 4.02 8.35
N SER A 216 7.02 4.85 7.89
CA SER A 216 6.87 5.16 6.47
C SER A 216 7.31 6.58 6.14
N TRP A 217 7.93 6.75 4.95
CA TRP A 217 8.09 8.09 4.37
C TRP A 217 6.83 8.56 3.65
N GLN A 218 5.90 7.65 3.29
CA GLN A 218 4.68 7.92 2.53
C GLN A 218 3.46 7.94 3.42
N GLY A 219 2.47 8.79 3.08
CA GLY A 219 1.15 8.79 3.72
C GLY A 219 0.07 8.11 2.89
N CYS A 220 0.15 8.18 1.58
CA CYS A 220 -0.75 7.55 0.59
C CYS A 220 -2.27 7.80 0.76
N PRO A 221 -2.73 8.99 1.20
CA PRO A 221 -4.16 9.30 1.14
C PRO A 221 -4.64 9.31 -0.30
N GLY A 222 -5.89 8.91 -0.54
CA GLY A 222 -6.48 8.86 -1.87
C GLY A 222 -7.40 10.02 -2.17
N VAL A 223 -7.52 10.32 -3.46
CA VAL A 223 -8.47 11.29 -4.03
C VAL A 223 -9.16 10.68 -5.26
N LEU A 224 -10.20 11.34 -5.75
CA LEU A 224 -10.79 11.02 -7.05
C LEU A 224 -10.06 11.82 -8.14
N ILE A 225 -9.45 11.10 -9.09
CA ILE A 225 -8.70 11.64 -10.23
C ILE A 225 -9.63 11.55 -11.44
N TYR A 226 -10.02 12.70 -12.01
CA TYR A 226 -11.02 12.75 -13.08
C TYR A 226 -10.46 13.27 -14.40
N ASN A 227 -11.03 12.78 -15.50
CA ASN A 227 -10.73 13.22 -16.86
C ASN A 227 -11.41 14.56 -17.13
N ARG A 228 -10.60 15.61 -17.37
CA ARG A 228 -11.07 16.99 -17.60
C ARG A 228 -11.93 17.13 -18.86
N GLU A 229 -11.63 16.35 -19.91
CA GLU A 229 -12.43 16.39 -21.16
C GLU A 229 -13.81 15.83 -20.89
N ALA A 230 -13.90 14.67 -20.23
CA ALA A 230 -15.19 14.08 -19.85
C ALA A 230 -16.01 14.99 -18.94
N ALA A 231 -15.36 15.62 -17.94
CA ALA A 231 -16.01 16.58 -17.05
C ALA A 231 -16.60 17.77 -17.84
N LYS A 232 -15.82 18.39 -18.75
CA LYS A 232 -16.31 19.47 -19.60
C LYS A 232 -17.49 19.05 -20.47
N GLU A 233 -17.40 17.87 -21.09
CA GLU A 233 -18.43 17.37 -21.99
C GLU A 233 -19.75 17.10 -21.25
N VAL A 234 -19.68 16.44 -20.08
CA VAL A 234 -20.87 15.95 -19.38
C VAL A 234 -21.36 16.91 -18.30
N LEU A 235 -20.46 17.46 -17.49
CA LEU A 235 -20.81 18.35 -16.37
C LEU A 235 -20.78 19.84 -16.77
N GLY A 236 -20.24 20.14 -17.94
CA GLY A 236 -20.12 21.52 -18.46
C GLY A 236 -18.95 22.31 -17.88
N SER A 237 -18.14 21.72 -17.01
CA SER A 237 -16.94 22.33 -16.43
C SER A 237 -15.96 21.25 -16.01
N ASP A 238 -14.65 21.55 -16.08
CA ASP A 238 -13.58 20.73 -15.49
C ASP A 238 -13.00 21.35 -14.21
N ASP A 239 -13.70 22.32 -13.66
CA ASP A 239 -13.33 22.93 -12.38
C ASP A 239 -13.50 21.92 -11.23
N PRO A 240 -12.50 21.74 -10.34
CA PRO A 240 -12.54 20.75 -9.27
C PRO A 240 -13.76 20.87 -8.34
N ASP A 241 -14.20 22.08 -8.02
CA ASP A 241 -15.36 22.30 -7.15
C ASP A 241 -16.65 21.86 -7.84
N THR A 242 -16.78 22.12 -9.15
CA THR A 242 -17.92 21.64 -9.94
C THR A 242 -17.96 20.12 -10.01
N VAL A 243 -16.80 19.49 -10.22
CA VAL A 243 -16.70 18.02 -10.25
C VAL A 243 -16.99 17.44 -8.87
N GLN A 244 -16.48 18.07 -7.78
CA GLN A 244 -16.76 17.63 -6.42
C GLN A 244 -18.25 17.59 -6.11
N GLU A 245 -19.02 18.60 -6.52
CA GLU A 245 -20.47 18.60 -6.33
C GLU A 245 -21.18 17.45 -7.04
N ALA A 246 -20.64 16.99 -8.17
CA ALA A 246 -21.19 15.88 -8.94
C ALA A 246 -20.81 14.49 -8.38
N VAL A 247 -19.80 14.42 -7.48
CA VAL A 247 -19.27 13.16 -6.93
C VAL A 247 -19.12 13.18 -5.39
N LYS A 248 -19.75 14.11 -4.71
CA LYS A 248 -19.57 14.38 -3.27
C LYS A 248 -20.06 13.26 -2.32
N ASP A 249 -20.90 12.41 -2.82
CA ASP A 249 -21.44 11.24 -2.13
C ASP A 249 -21.75 10.13 -3.15
N TRP A 250 -22.02 8.91 -2.67
CA TRP A 250 -22.26 7.77 -3.55
C TRP A 250 -23.56 7.90 -4.37
N ASP A 251 -24.55 8.63 -3.89
CA ASP A 251 -25.80 8.88 -4.64
C ASP A 251 -25.53 9.79 -5.85
N THR A 252 -24.81 10.91 -5.65
CA THR A 252 -24.43 11.81 -6.73
C THR A 252 -23.39 11.18 -7.65
N PHE A 253 -22.46 10.37 -7.14
CA PHE A 253 -21.51 9.60 -7.95
C PHE A 253 -22.24 8.62 -8.89
N ASN A 254 -23.25 7.89 -8.41
CA ASN A 254 -24.04 6.97 -9.22
C ASN A 254 -24.93 7.72 -10.26
N ALA A 255 -25.44 8.89 -9.91
CA ALA A 255 -26.15 9.73 -10.87
C ALA A 255 -25.22 10.21 -11.98
N THR A 256 -24.00 10.65 -11.62
CA THR A 256 -22.95 11.04 -12.57
C THR A 256 -22.50 9.86 -13.43
N ALA A 257 -22.45 8.63 -12.88
CA ALA A 257 -22.12 7.41 -13.63
C ALA A 257 -23.09 7.20 -14.81
N LYS A 258 -24.36 7.44 -14.58
CA LYS A 258 -25.39 7.36 -15.65
C LYS A 258 -25.16 8.42 -16.72
N ASP A 259 -24.94 9.66 -16.34
CA ASP A 259 -24.75 10.77 -17.29
C ASP A 259 -23.45 10.56 -18.10
N MET A 260 -22.38 10.07 -17.49
CA MET A 260 -21.14 9.68 -18.16
C MET A 260 -21.37 8.54 -19.16
N ASN A 261 -22.13 7.53 -18.79
CA ASN A 261 -22.45 6.42 -19.70
C ASN A 261 -23.28 6.87 -20.91
N GLU A 262 -24.24 7.79 -20.74
CA GLU A 262 -25.02 8.34 -21.84
C GLU A 262 -24.12 9.12 -22.85
N ALA A 263 -22.98 9.68 -22.39
CA ALA A 263 -21.98 10.33 -23.22
C ALA A 263 -20.88 9.35 -23.74
N GLY A 264 -20.96 8.07 -23.36
CA GLY A 264 -20.05 7.03 -23.84
C GLY A 264 -18.78 6.86 -22.99
N TYR A 265 -18.77 7.42 -21.77
CA TYR A 265 -17.71 7.20 -20.80
C TYR A 265 -18.11 6.14 -19.76
N LYS A 266 -17.13 5.41 -19.23
CA LYS A 266 -17.29 4.66 -17.99
C LYS A 266 -17.00 5.58 -16.82
N ILE A 267 -17.71 5.40 -15.69
CA ILE A 267 -17.46 6.18 -14.47
C ILE A 267 -16.07 5.85 -13.89
N THR A 268 -15.71 4.55 -13.85
CA THR A 268 -14.40 4.01 -13.51
C THR A 268 -14.01 2.92 -14.50
N ALA A 269 -12.73 2.57 -14.61
CA ALA A 269 -12.28 1.50 -15.50
C ALA A 269 -12.79 0.13 -15.03
N THR A 270 -12.83 -0.08 -13.72
CA THR A 270 -13.30 -1.30 -13.06
C THR A 270 -14.02 -0.98 -11.75
N VAL A 271 -14.87 -1.87 -11.28
CA VAL A 271 -15.50 -1.78 -9.94
C VAL A 271 -14.44 -1.72 -8.82
N ASN A 272 -13.29 -2.37 -9.03
CA ASN A 272 -12.22 -2.42 -8.05
C ASN A 272 -11.55 -1.07 -7.81
N ASP A 273 -11.68 -0.09 -8.74
CA ASP A 273 -11.18 1.28 -8.52
C ASP A 273 -11.79 1.94 -7.27
N SER A 274 -13.05 1.64 -6.94
CA SER A 274 -13.73 2.18 -5.76
C SER A 274 -13.62 1.30 -4.51
N TYR A 275 -13.14 0.07 -4.62
CA TYR A 275 -13.16 -0.90 -3.51
C TYR A 275 -12.46 -0.37 -2.25
N ARG A 276 -11.27 0.21 -2.39
CA ARG A 276 -10.48 0.75 -1.27
C ARG A 276 -11.22 1.83 -0.49
N VAL A 277 -12.05 2.63 -1.16
CA VAL A 277 -12.85 3.67 -0.49
C VAL A 277 -13.84 3.04 0.50
N PHE A 278 -14.42 1.89 0.15
CA PHE A 278 -15.34 1.19 1.05
C PHE A 278 -14.61 0.35 2.09
N SER A 279 -13.55 -0.36 1.72
CA SER A 279 -12.84 -1.25 2.64
C SER A 279 -12.05 -0.51 3.72
N ASN A 280 -11.62 0.73 3.46
CA ASN A 280 -10.98 1.57 4.50
C ASN A 280 -11.98 2.21 5.46
N ASN A 281 -13.25 2.21 5.14
CA ASN A 281 -14.28 2.86 5.95
C ASN A 281 -15.21 1.83 6.63
N VAL A 282 -14.71 0.63 6.90
CA VAL A 282 -15.42 -0.41 7.65
C VAL A 282 -15.56 -0.02 9.13
N THR A 283 -16.65 -0.44 9.73
CA THR A 283 -16.94 -0.21 11.16
C THR A 283 -16.53 -1.40 12.04
N THR A 284 -16.26 -2.53 11.41
CA THR A 284 -15.83 -3.77 12.08
C THR A 284 -14.78 -4.48 11.22
N PRO A 285 -13.78 -5.13 11.84
CA PRO A 285 -12.75 -5.85 11.09
C PRO A 285 -13.32 -7.09 10.38
N TRP A 286 -12.54 -7.63 9.43
CA TRP A 286 -12.88 -8.88 8.73
C TRP A 286 -13.02 -10.09 9.66
N VAL A 287 -12.37 -10.08 10.80
CA VAL A 287 -12.45 -11.18 11.77
C VAL A 287 -12.80 -10.65 13.15
N VAL A 288 -13.86 -11.19 13.75
CA VAL A 288 -14.32 -10.86 15.11
C VAL A 288 -14.48 -12.17 15.88
N ASP A 289 -13.77 -12.33 16.98
CA ASP A 289 -13.80 -13.54 17.83
C ASP A 289 -13.59 -14.86 17.02
N GLY A 290 -12.65 -14.85 16.05
CA GLY A 290 -12.34 -15.99 15.20
C GLY A 290 -13.39 -16.30 14.13
N LYS A 291 -14.33 -15.38 13.88
CA LYS A 291 -15.36 -15.50 12.85
C LYS A 291 -15.18 -14.47 11.76
N ILE A 292 -15.33 -14.93 10.53
CA ILE A 292 -15.31 -14.05 9.36
C ILE A 292 -16.57 -13.17 9.38
N ASN A 293 -16.36 -11.88 9.26
CA ASN A 293 -17.39 -10.85 9.25
C ASN A 293 -17.33 -10.06 7.95
N VAL A 294 -18.47 -9.81 7.31
CA VAL A 294 -18.57 -8.92 6.16
C VAL A 294 -19.29 -7.66 6.61
N ASP A 295 -18.53 -6.56 6.71
CA ASP A 295 -19.06 -5.27 7.14
C ASP A 295 -20.13 -4.74 6.18
N ASP A 296 -21.10 -3.99 6.71
CA ASP A 296 -22.20 -3.41 5.92
C ASP A 296 -21.68 -2.47 4.81
N ASN A 297 -20.53 -1.81 5.01
CA ASN A 297 -19.93 -0.94 4.03
C ASN A 297 -19.36 -1.74 2.84
N ILE A 298 -18.75 -2.90 3.12
CA ILE A 298 -18.32 -3.84 2.07
C ILE A 298 -19.51 -4.34 1.25
N LYS A 299 -20.62 -4.65 1.93
CA LYS A 299 -21.85 -5.05 1.25
C LYS A 299 -22.42 -3.92 0.39
N ALA A 300 -22.39 -2.67 0.87
CA ALA A 300 -22.85 -1.51 0.11
C ALA A 300 -22.03 -1.33 -1.17
N TRP A 301 -20.72 -1.61 -1.14
CA TRP A 301 -19.89 -1.66 -2.36
C TRP A 301 -20.39 -2.73 -3.34
N VAL A 302 -20.71 -3.93 -2.88
CA VAL A 302 -21.22 -5.00 -3.77
C VAL A 302 -22.52 -4.59 -4.44
N ASP A 303 -23.46 -4.00 -3.68
CA ASP A 303 -24.74 -3.57 -4.22
C ASP A 303 -24.56 -2.48 -5.30
N MET A 304 -23.71 -1.49 -5.04
CA MET A 304 -23.35 -0.43 -6.00
C MET A 304 -22.62 -1.00 -7.23
N ALA A 305 -21.60 -1.83 -7.02
CA ALA A 305 -20.79 -2.41 -8.10
C ALA A 305 -21.65 -3.25 -9.05
N LYS A 306 -22.54 -4.07 -8.49
CA LYS A 306 -23.46 -4.91 -9.29
C LYS A 306 -24.39 -4.04 -10.12
N GLU A 307 -24.98 -2.99 -9.56
CA GLU A 307 -25.83 -2.04 -10.30
C GLU A 307 -25.04 -1.36 -11.43
N GLN A 308 -23.83 -0.89 -11.17
CA GLN A 308 -22.99 -0.22 -12.17
C GLN A 308 -22.56 -1.16 -13.30
N VAL A 309 -22.20 -2.42 -13.00
CA VAL A 309 -21.84 -3.42 -14.01
C VAL A 309 -23.04 -3.77 -14.87
N ASP A 310 -24.20 -4.08 -14.26
CA ASP A 310 -25.43 -4.42 -14.98
C ASP A 310 -25.92 -3.29 -15.89
N ALA A 311 -25.69 -2.04 -15.48
CA ALA A 311 -26.02 -0.85 -16.28
C ALA A 311 -24.93 -0.50 -17.32
N GLY A 312 -23.77 -1.12 -17.27
CA GLY A 312 -22.64 -0.86 -18.16
C GLY A 312 -21.87 0.42 -17.82
N TYR A 313 -22.00 0.95 -16.60
CA TYR A 313 -21.34 2.18 -16.15
C TYR A 313 -19.86 1.98 -15.85
N THR A 314 -19.44 0.75 -15.52
CA THR A 314 -18.06 0.37 -15.23
C THR A 314 -17.76 -1.02 -15.78
N GLY A 315 -16.49 -1.50 -15.64
CA GLY A 315 -16.04 -2.83 -16.03
C GLY A 315 -15.72 -3.72 -14.84
N THR A 316 -15.20 -4.93 -15.14
CA THR A 316 -14.77 -5.95 -14.17
C THR A 316 -13.31 -6.36 -14.41
N ALA A 317 -12.55 -5.58 -15.16
CA ALA A 317 -11.13 -5.85 -15.41
C ALA A 317 -10.35 -5.89 -14.09
N ASP A 318 -9.34 -6.73 -14.02
CA ASP A 318 -8.44 -6.75 -12.87
C ASP A 318 -7.60 -5.47 -12.84
N LEU A 319 -7.35 -4.93 -11.65
CA LEU A 319 -6.35 -3.88 -11.45
C LEU A 319 -5.01 -4.33 -12.04
N TRP A 320 -4.25 -3.39 -12.57
CA TRP A 320 -2.94 -3.60 -13.21
C TRP A 320 -2.97 -4.35 -14.55
N SER A 321 -4.16 -4.76 -15.03
CA SER A 321 -4.30 -5.39 -16.35
C SER A 321 -4.16 -4.37 -17.50
N ASP A 322 -3.85 -4.89 -18.71
CA ASP A 322 -3.85 -4.08 -19.94
C ASP A 322 -5.25 -3.45 -20.19
N ASP A 323 -6.34 -4.11 -19.78
CA ASP A 323 -7.71 -3.60 -19.96
C ASP A 323 -8.04 -2.45 -18.98
N TRP A 324 -7.53 -2.49 -17.76
CA TRP A 324 -7.63 -1.41 -16.80
C TRP A 324 -6.84 -0.18 -17.26
N SER A 325 -5.58 -0.36 -17.68
CA SER A 325 -4.68 0.71 -18.08
C SER A 325 -5.04 1.39 -19.41
N LYS A 326 -5.89 0.78 -20.24
CA LYS A 326 -6.44 1.45 -21.43
C LYS A 326 -7.19 2.73 -21.10
N GLY A 327 -7.79 2.84 -19.92
CA GLY A 327 -8.47 4.03 -19.46
C GLY A 327 -7.56 5.24 -19.23
N PHE A 328 -6.24 5.04 -19.17
CA PHE A 328 -5.26 6.14 -19.11
C PHE A 328 -5.08 6.87 -20.44
N TYR A 329 -5.69 6.37 -21.52
CA TYR A 329 -5.65 6.95 -22.85
C TYR A 329 -7.03 7.49 -23.27
N PRO A 330 -7.09 8.50 -24.14
CA PRO A 330 -8.35 9.16 -24.54
C PRO A 330 -9.40 8.23 -25.14
N ASP A 331 -8.97 7.17 -25.84
CA ASP A 331 -9.86 6.18 -26.46
C ASP A 331 -10.45 5.18 -25.45
N GLY A 332 -9.86 5.05 -24.27
CA GLY A 332 -10.39 4.22 -23.19
C GLY A 332 -11.67 4.76 -22.55
N LYS A 333 -11.96 6.05 -22.71
CA LYS A 333 -13.21 6.69 -22.29
C LYS A 333 -13.58 6.41 -20.82
N VAL A 334 -12.63 6.58 -19.92
CA VAL A 334 -12.83 6.48 -18.48
C VAL A 334 -12.89 7.89 -17.88
N PHE A 335 -13.89 8.12 -17.01
CA PHE A 335 -14.05 9.40 -16.33
C PHE A 335 -13.13 9.53 -15.13
N ALA A 336 -13.07 8.52 -14.26
CA ALA A 336 -12.33 8.67 -13.01
C ALA A 336 -11.60 7.40 -12.55
N TYR A 337 -10.61 7.65 -11.71
CA TYR A 337 -9.88 6.66 -10.89
C TYR A 337 -9.85 7.14 -9.44
N PHE A 338 -9.79 6.22 -8.50
CA PHE A 338 -9.50 6.51 -7.10
C PHE A 338 -8.06 6.13 -6.81
N GLY A 339 -7.27 7.04 -6.27
CA GLY A 339 -5.87 6.72 -5.96
C GLY A 339 -5.08 7.84 -5.30
N PRO A 340 -3.93 7.49 -4.72
CA PRO A 340 -3.00 8.41 -4.09
C PRO A 340 -2.01 9.03 -5.11
N ALA A 341 -1.08 9.84 -4.60
CA ALA A 341 -0.09 10.53 -5.42
C ALA A 341 0.73 9.57 -6.29
N TRP A 342 1.12 8.40 -5.77
CA TRP A 342 1.89 7.42 -6.55
C TRP A 342 1.09 6.86 -7.76
N LEU A 343 -0.24 6.72 -7.69
CA LEU A 343 -1.03 6.30 -8.86
C LEU A 343 -0.88 7.32 -10.00
N ILE A 344 -0.96 8.60 -9.68
CA ILE A 344 -0.81 9.70 -10.64
C ILE A 344 0.59 9.65 -11.29
N ASN A 345 1.64 9.46 -10.49
CA ASN A 345 3.02 9.62 -10.93
C ASN A 345 3.61 8.37 -11.59
N PHE A 346 3.23 7.16 -11.13
CA PHE A 346 3.84 5.90 -11.61
C PHE A 346 2.98 5.15 -12.62
N CYS A 347 1.63 5.27 -12.55
CA CYS A 347 0.75 4.37 -13.28
C CYS A 347 0.11 5.00 -14.49
N MET A 348 -0.17 6.32 -14.46
CA MET A 348 -0.97 6.99 -15.49
C MET A 348 -0.20 7.35 -16.77
N ASN A 349 1.02 6.83 -16.95
CA ASN A 349 1.86 7.03 -18.13
C ASN A 349 2.13 8.50 -18.48
N ALA A 350 2.54 9.30 -17.49
CA ALA A 350 2.81 10.72 -17.64
C ALA A 350 3.86 11.07 -18.73
N ASP A 351 4.83 10.16 -18.95
CA ASP A 351 5.88 10.30 -19.95
C ASP A 351 5.42 10.01 -21.38
N ASP A 352 4.20 9.46 -21.56
CA ASP A 352 3.63 9.20 -22.88
C ASP A 352 2.75 10.37 -23.33
N PRO A 353 3.13 11.15 -24.35
CA PRO A 353 2.35 12.28 -24.84
C PRO A 353 0.99 11.89 -25.43
N GLU A 354 0.72 10.62 -25.70
CA GLU A 354 -0.57 10.12 -26.18
C GLU A 354 -1.53 9.79 -25.01
N SER A 355 -1.02 9.67 -23.78
CA SER A 355 -1.83 9.43 -22.59
C SER A 355 -2.57 10.72 -22.17
N VAL A 356 -3.66 10.56 -21.40
CA VAL A 356 -4.36 11.69 -20.78
C VAL A 356 -3.43 12.43 -19.81
N ALA A 357 -2.60 11.69 -19.05
CA ALA A 357 -1.62 12.26 -18.12
C ALA A 357 -0.54 13.08 -18.83
N GLY A 358 0.05 12.56 -19.91
CA GLY A 358 1.06 13.26 -20.71
C GLY A 358 0.53 14.54 -21.38
N GLN A 359 -0.79 14.67 -21.47
CA GLN A 359 -1.47 15.88 -21.97
C GLN A 359 -1.93 16.84 -20.86
N GLY A 360 -1.66 16.52 -19.56
CA GLY A 360 -2.18 17.29 -18.43
C GLY A 360 -3.71 17.25 -18.34
N GLY A 361 -4.32 16.18 -18.82
CA GLY A 361 -5.77 16.05 -19.01
C GLY A 361 -6.52 15.53 -17.80
N TRP A 362 -5.84 15.20 -16.70
CA TRP A 362 -6.49 14.81 -15.43
C TRP A 362 -6.71 16.03 -14.53
N GLY A 363 -7.64 15.91 -13.60
CA GLY A 363 -7.83 16.77 -12.45
C GLY A 363 -8.07 15.94 -11.21
N ALA A 364 -8.01 16.53 -10.03
CA ALA A 364 -8.25 15.85 -8.77
C ALA A 364 -9.31 16.58 -7.94
N THR A 365 -10.11 15.79 -7.20
CA THR A 365 -11.06 16.27 -6.21
C THR A 365 -11.16 15.23 -5.08
N THR A 366 -11.69 15.58 -3.90
CA THR A 366 -11.77 14.67 -2.75
C THR A 366 -12.62 13.44 -3.02
N GLY A 367 -13.62 13.54 -3.90
CA GLY A 367 -14.55 12.46 -4.19
C GLY A 367 -15.59 12.25 -3.08
N PRO A 368 -16.29 11.11 -3.07
CA PRO A 368 -17.39 10.87 -2.14
C PRO A 368 -16.93 10.60 -0.70
N GLN A 369 -15.71 10.10 -0.49
CA GLN A 369 -15.21 9.70 0.81
C GLN A 369 -13.69 9.58 0.82
N GLY A 370 -13.05 9.90 1.96
CA GLY A 370 -11.61 9.75 2.16
C GLY A 370 -11.20 8.28 2.30
N PHE A 371 -9.99 7.95 1.87
CA PHE A 371 -9.41 6.61 1.96
C PHE A 371 -7.89 6.69 1.83
N TYR A 372 -7.20 5.58 2.08
CA TYR A 372 -5.80 5.41 1.72
C TYR A 372 -5.62 4.18 0.83
N TRP A 373 -4.51 4.12 0.12
CA TRP A 373 -4.15 2.94 -0.66
C TRP A 373 -2.64 2.76 -0.76
N GLY A 374 -2.16 1.56 -0.35
CA GLY A 374 -0.76 1.19 -0.44
C GLY A 374 0.11 1.92 0.58
N GLY A 375 1.34 2.18 0.19
CA GLY A 375 2.39 2.74 1.03
C GLY A 375 3.42 1.71 1.44
N THR A 376 4.60 2.22 1.80
CA THR A 376 5.76 1.41 2.12
C THR A 376 6.28 1.77 3.50
N TRP A 377 6.39 0.78 4.39
CA TRP A 377 6.98 0.92 5.72
C TRP A 377 8.35 0.27 5.75
N ILE A 378 9.29 0.96 6.37
CA ILE A 378 10.64 0.49 6.65
C ILE A 378 10.59 -0.22 8.00
N CYS A 379 10.87 -1.51 8.00
CA CYS A 379 10.99 -2.34 9.20
C CYS A 379 12.43 -2.77 9.42
N ALA A 380 12.89 -2.72 10.68
CA ALA A 380 14.18 -3.30 11.06
C ALA A 380 14.00 -4.77 11.37
N ALA A 381 14.85 -5.62 10.78
CA ALA A 381 14.83 -7.04 11.09
C ALA A 381 15.45 -7.31 12.48
N ASN A 382 14.79 -8.14 13.27
CA ASN A 382 15.39 -8.56 14.54
C ASN A 382 16.69 -9.34 14.28
N GLY A 383 17.75 -8.97 14.99
CA GLY A 383 19.08 -9.54 14.80
C GLY A 383 19.94 -8.83 13.76
N THR A 384 19.54 -7.65 13.25
CA THR A 384 20.40 -6.81 12.41
C THR A 384 21.78 -6.58 13.07
N ASP A 385 22.85 -6.58 12.28
CA ASP A 385 24.19 -6.26 12.72
C ASP A 385 24.61 -4.80 12.36
N ASN A 386 23.65 -4.01 11.81
CA ASN A 386 23.81 -2.59 11.47
C ASN A 386 22.79 -1.67 12.15
N PRO A 387 22.43 -1.82 13.45
CA PRO A 387 21.31 -1.10 14.07
C PRO A 387 21.46 0.42 14.03
N ALA A 388 22.67 0.94 14.17
CA ALA A 388 22.93 2.38 14.11
C ALA A 388 22.66 2.96 12.71
N LEU A 389 23.07 2.27 11.65
CA LEU A 389 22.81 2.72 10.28
C LEU A 389 21.32 2.59 9.92
N VAL A 390 20.67 1.51 10.37
CA VAL A 390 19.23 1.32 10.23
C VAL A 390 18.47 2.48 10.87
N ALA A 391 18.81 2.85 12.10
CA ALA A 391 18.21 3.99 12.81
C ALA A 391 18.43 5.31 12.07
N ASP A 392 19.64 5.55 11.53
CA ASP A 392 19.93 6.78 10.79
C ASP A 392 19.16 6.86 9.47
N ILE A 393 19.04 5.73 8.73
CA ILE A 393 18.24 5.66 7.50
C ILE A 393 16.77 5.97 7.78
N ILE A 394 16.20 5.36 8.81
CA ILE A 394 14.80 5.62 9.21
C ILE A 394 14.64 7.11 9.54
N ARG A 395 15.46 7.68 10.42
CA ARG A 395 15.36 9.11 10.76
C ARG A 395 15.47 10.00 9.53
N LYS A 396 16.48 9.79 8.68
CA LYS A 396 16.72 10.63 7.52
C LYS A 396 15.55 10.61 6.52
N LEU A 397 15.04 9.43 6.21
CA LEU A 397 14.00 9.29 5.18
C LEU A 397 12.58 9.54 5.69
N THR A 398 12.35 9.59 7.03
CA THR A 398 11.00 9.67 7.58
C THR A 398 10.76 10.83 8.56
N THR A 399 11.81 11.52 9.02
CA THR A 399 11.68 12.64 9.97
C THR A 399 12.44 13.90 9.58
N ASP A 400 13.44 13.82 8.69
CA ASP A 400 14.20 15.01 8.26
C ASP A 400 13.33 15.84 7.29
N GLU A 401 12.81 16.98 7.78
CA GLU A 401 11.89 17.85 7.03
C GLU A 401 12.48 18.32 5.69
N THR A 402 13.80 18.52 5.61
CA THR A 402 14.46 18.93 4.36
C THR A 402 14.40 17.81 3.34
N ILE A 403 14.73 16.58 3.75
CA ILE A 403 14.67 15.39 2.88
C ILE A 403 13.22 15.11 2.47
N MET A 404 12.29 15.18 3.42
CA MET A 404 10.87 14.96 3.14
C MET A 404 10.33 16.01 2.14
N THR A 405 10.73 17.27 2.29
CA THR A 405 10.37 18.33 1.33
C THR A 405 10.98 18.10 -0.06
N ASP A 406 12.20 17.58 -0.13
CA ASP A 406 12.85 17.24 -1.39
C ASP A 406 12.14 16.06 -2.08
N ILE A 407 11.69 15.04 -1.33
CA ILE A 407 10.88 13.93 -1.86
C ILE A 407 9.56 14.46 -2.45
N VAL A 408 8.84 15.36 -1.74
CA VAL A 408 7.62 15.97 -2.29
C VAL A 408 7.88 16.62 -3.64
N LYS A 409 8.97 17.36 -3.76
CA LYS A 409 9.27 18.18 -4.96
C LYS A 409 9.84 17.37 -6.11
N ALA A 410 10.72 16.41 -5.81
CA ALA A 410 11.41 15.63 -6.83
C ALA A 410 10.55 14.48 -7.35
N ASP A 411 9.78 13.85 -6.46
CA ASP A 411 9.05 12.62 -6.76
C ASP A 411 7.54 12.83 -6.83
N ASN A 412 7.05 14.05 -6.53
CA ASN A 412 5.63 14.38 -6.43
C ASN A 412 4.87 13.42 -5.48
N ASP A 413 5.53 12.95 -4.42
CA ASP A 413 4.96 12.03 -3.47
C ASP A 413 4.25 12.76 -2.33
N PHE A 414 3.30 12.09 -1.66
CA PHE A 414 2.72 12.56 -0.41
C PHE A 414 3.51 11.97 0.75
N VAL A 415 4.32 12.80 1.42
CA VAL A 415 5.20 12.34 2.50
C VAL A 415 4.50 12.30 3.85
N ASN A 416 4.96 11.41 4.72
CA ASN A 416 4.44 11.23 6.07
C ASN A 416 5.04 12.26 7.06
N ASN A 417 4.93 13.54 6.70
CA ASN A 417 5.39 14.66 7.52
C ASN A 417 4.43 15.84 7.36
N LYS A 418 3.62 16.12 8.38
CA LYS A 418 2.57 17.15 8.32
C LYS A 418 3.12 18.54 7.98
N PRO A 419 4.18 19.07 8.63
CA PRO A 419 4.74 20.38 8.29
C PRO A 419 5.19 20.48 6.83
N ALA A 420 5.90 19.46 6.31
CA ALA A 420 6.35 19.45 4.92
C ALA A 420 5.17 19.47 3.94
N MET A 421 4.12 18.69 4.23
CA MET A 421 2.92 18.62 3.40
C MET A 421 2.09 19.92 3.44
N GLU A 422 1.89 20.52 4.63
CA GLU A 422 1.19 21.80 4.77
C GLU A 422 1.92 22.94 4.05
N ALA A 423 3.26 22.97 4.12
CA ALA A 423 4.07 23.93 3.41
C ALA A 423 3.92 23.78 1.88
N ALA A 424 4.01 22.55 1.36
CA ALA A 424 3.85 22.26 -0.06
C ALA A 424 2.40 22.50 -0.55
N ALA A 425 1.39 22.21 0.27
CA ALA A 425 -0.02 22.45 -0.05
C ALA A 425 -0.34 23.95 -0.24
N THR A 426 0.41 24.84 0.40
CA THR A 426 0.26 26.31 0.32
C THR A 426 1.25 26.98 -0.62
N ASP A 427 2.14 26.23 -1.26
CA ASP A 427 3.12 26.74 -2.22
C ASP A 427 2.47 26.89 -3.61
N ASP A 428 2.17 28.14 -4.02
CA ASP A 428 1.58 28.46 -5.33
C ASP A 428 2.47 28.04 -6.53
N SER A 429 3.75 27.76 -6.28
CA SER A 429 4.69 27.30 -7.31
C SER A 429 4.67 25.78 -7.50
N TYR A 430 4.05 25.04 -6.58
CA TYR A 430 3.95 23.60 -6.66
C TYR A 430 2.75 23.20 -7.52
N ALA A 431 3.00 22.45 -8.56
CA ALA A 431 1.99 22.06 -9.53
C ALA A 431 2.27 20.67 -10.11
N PHE A 432 1.25 19.85 -10.20
CA PHE A 432 1.31 18.58 -10.91
C PHE A 432 0.97 18.79 -12.40
N ASP A 433 1.91 18.57 -13.29
CA ASP A 433 1.70 18.67 -14.74
C ASP A 433 0.61 17.72 -15.24
N VAL A 434 0.58 16.49 -14.70
CA VAL A 434 -0.46 15.48 -14.98
C VAL A 434 -1.86 15.97 -14.69
N LEU A 435 -2.00 16.83 -13.68
CA LEU A 435 -3.27 17.43 -13.26
C LEU A 435 -3.53 18.81 -13.90
N GLY A 436 -2.84 19.12 -15.01
CA GLY A 436 -2.99 20.41 -15.67
C GLY A 436 -2.51 21.60 -14.85
N GLY A 437 -1.54 21.37 -13.98
CA GLY A 437 -0.97 22.40 -13.11
C GLY A 437 -1.72 22.59 -11.77
N GLN A 438 -2.68 21.72 -11.44
CA GLN A 438 -3.34 21.75 -10.14
C GLN A 438 -2.39 21.30 -9.03
N ASN A 439 -2.39 21.97 -7.86
CA ASN A 439 -1.79 21.49 -6.64
C ASN A 439 -2.86 20.69 -5.85
N PRO A 440 -2.78 19.35 -5.75
CA PRO A 440 -3.77 18.54 -5.06
C PRO A 440 -3.46 18.35 -3.57
N LEU A 441 -2.31 18.84 -3.07
CA LEU A 441 -1.78 18.47 -1.76
C LEU A 441 -2.67 18.88 -0.59
N ALA A 442 -3.40 20.00 -0.71
CA ALA A 442 -4.37 20.39 0.31
C ALA A 442 -5.51 19.36 0.46
N MET A 443 -5.97 18.76 -0.65
CA MET A 443 -7.00 17.72 -0.66
C MET A 443 -6.47 16.43 -0.01
N PHE A 444 -5.23 16.06 -0.33
CA PHE A 444 -4.57 14.91 0.28
C PHE A 444 -4.39 15.10 1.79
N CYS A 445 -3.96 16.29 2.26
CA CYS A 445 -3.84 16.59 3.68
C CYS A 445 -5.18 16.46 4.41
N GLU A 446 -6.24 17.03 3.83
CA GLU A 446 -7.60 16.92 4.40
C GLU A 446 -8.09 15.47 4.45
N GLY A 447 -7.78 14.67 3.43
CA GLY A 447 -8.09 13.25 3.38
C GLY A 447 -7.33 12.46 4.46
N ALA A 448 -6.02 12.69 4.57
CA ALA A 448 -5.13 12.01 5.51
C ALA A 448 -5.56 12.18 6.98
N ASP A 449 -6.04 13.36 7.36
CA ASP A 449 -6.52 13.61 8.73
C ASP A 449 -7.83 12.88 9.09
N LYS A 450 -8.52 12.32 8.10
CA LYS A 450 -9.81 11.61 8.28
C LYS A 450 -9.67 10.08 8.24
N ILE A 451 -8.48 9.57 7.95
CA ILE A 451 -8.24 8.13 7.87
C ILE A 451 -8.21 7.53 9.27
N ASP A 452 -9.04 6.52 9.50
CA ASP A 452 -9.12 5.72 10.74
C ASP A 452 -8.95 4.24 10.37
N LEU A 453 -7.87 3.64 10.85
CA LEU A 453 -7.49 2.26 10.57
C LEU A 453 -7.58 1.36 11.81
N SER A 454 -8.38 1.75 12.79
CA SER A 454 -8.58 0.98 14.03
C SER A 454 -9.19 -0.42 13.83
N ASN A 455 -9.73 -0.69 12.62
CA ASN A 455 -10.34 -1.97 12.25
C ASN A 455 -9.43 -2.87 11.39
N LEU A 456 -8.15 -2.51 11.21
CA LEU A 456 -7.20 -3.37 10.49
C LEU A 456 -6.90 -4.66 11.26
N SER A 457 -6.64 -5.73 10.50
CA SER A 457 -6.24 -7.03 11.04
C SER A 457 -5.23 -7.73 10.13
N GLU A 458 -4.53 -8.73 10.64
CA GLU A 458 -3.60 -9.57 9.86
C GLU A 458 -4.30 -10.40 8.77
N TYR A 459 -5.62 -10.49 8.82
CA TYR A 459 -6.45 -11.22 7.84
C TYR A 459 -6.87 -10.37 6.64
N ASP A 460 -6.63 -9.05 6.67
CA ASP A 460 -7.19 -8.10 5.71
C ASP A 460 -6.79 -8.41 4.27
N GLN A 461 -5.51 -8.69 4.00
CA GLN A 461 -5.06 -9.04 2.65
C GLN A 461 -5.83 -10.26 2.12
N GLY A 462 -5.80 -11.36 2.87
CA GLY A 462 -6.41 -12.60 2.44
C GLY A 462 -7.92 -12.52 2.29
N CYS A 463 -8.59 -11.76 3.16
CA CYS A 463 -10.03 -11.53 3.08
C CYS A 463 -10.39 -10.63 1.88
N ASN A 464 -9.68 -9.50 1.70
CA ASN A 464 -9.91 -8.58 0.58
C ASN A 464 -9.70 -9.26 -0.78
N GLU A 465 -8.60 -9.99 -0.97
CA GLU A 465 -8.31 -10.73 -2.21
C GLU A 465 -9.38 -11.78 -2.50
N SER A 466 -9.72 -12.61 -1.50
CA SER A 466 -10.72 -13.68 -1.65
C SER A 466 -12.11 -13.11 -1.91
N PHE A 467 -12.46 -12.00 -1.27
CA PHE A 467 -13.75 -11.34 -1.44
C PHE A 467 -13.90 -10.75 -2.84
N GLN A 468 -12.92 -9.95 -3.29
CA GLN A 468 -12.95 -9.35 -4.62
C GLN A 468 -12.99 -10.41 -5.72
N ALA A 469 -12.25 -11.52 -5.58
CA ALA A 469 -12.28 -12.62 -6.53
C ALA A 469 -13.67 -13.29 -6.62
N ALA A 470 -14.29 -13.60 -5.47
CA ALA A 470 -15.62 -14.18 -5.42
C ALA A 470 -16.70 -13.22 -5.96
N MET A 471 -16.62 -11.94 -5.65
CA MET A 471 -17.57 -10.93 -6.13
C MET A 471 -17.40 -10.63 -7.61
N LYS A 472 -16.20 -10.74 -8.18
CA LYS A 472 -15.97 -10.63 -9.63
C LYS A 472 -16.82 -11.66 -10.40
N ASP A 473 -16.83 -12.93 -9.96
CA ASP A 473 -17.64 -13.97 -10.58
C ASP A 473 -19.15 -13.65 -10.50
N TYR A 474 -19.60 -13.05 -9.41
CA TYR A 474 -20.98 -12.59 -9.26
C TYR A 474 -21.30 -11.41 -10.18
N PHE A 475 -20.42 -10.43 -10.30
CA PHE A 475 -20.60 -9.28 -11.20
C PHE A 475 -20.65 -9.70 -12.66
N GLU A 476 -19.82 -10.66 -13.07
CA GLU A 476 -19.77 -11.20 -14.42
C GLU A 476 -20.92 -12.20 -14.74
N GLY A 477 -21.69 -12.59 -13.73
CA GLY A 477 -22.78 -13.56 -13.87
C GLY A 477 -22.33 -15.01 -13.98
N ASN A 478 -21.07 -15.30 -13.62
CA ASN A 478 -20.54 -16.67 -13.49
C ASN A 478 -21.12 -17.34 -12.24
N THR A 479 -21.35 -16.59 -11.18
CA THR A 479 -22.08 -16.98 -9.97
C THR A 479 -23.45 -16.31 -9.97
N ALA A 480 -24.51 -17.09 -9.68
CA ALA A 480 -25.88 -16.62 -9.91
C ALA A 480 -26.39 -15.66 -8.82
N THR A 481 -25.95 -15.81 -7.58
CA THR A 481 -26.42 -15.02 -6.43
C THR A 481 -25.28 -14.54 -5.56
N TYR A 482 -25.55 -13.48 -4.79
CA TYR A 482 -24.61 -12.96 -3.81
C TYR A 482 -24.27 -14.01 -2.73
N GLU A 483 -25.25 -14.79 -2.29
CA GLU A 483 -25.08 -15.85 -1.30
C GLU A 483 -24.11 -16.94 -1.81
N GLU A 484 -24.21 -17.36 -3.07
CA GLU A 484 -23.27 -18.32 -3.67
C GLU A 484 -21.86 -17.74 -3.76
N ALA A 485 -21.71 -16.43 -4.05
CA ALA A 485 -20.42 -15.77 -4.05
C ALA A 485 -19.83 -15.66 -2.63
N LEU A 486 -20.66 -15.39 -1.61
CA LEU A 486 -20.25 -15.43 -0.21
C LEU A 486 -19.77 -16.81 0.24
N ASP A 487 -20.48 -17.89 -0.17
CA ASP A 487 -20.06 -19.25 0.13
C ASP A 487 -18.67 -19.56 -0.48
N ALA A 488 -18.39 -19.06 -1.70
CA ALA A 488 -17.09 -19.19 -2.34
C ALA A 488 -16.02 -18.38 -1.58
N PHE A 489 -16.33 -17.16 -1.16
CA PHE A 489 -15.47 -16.33 -0.33
C PHE A 489 -15.12 -17.02 1.00
N TYR A 490 -16.12 -17.48 1.76
CA TYR A 490 -15.89 -18.16 3.04
C TYR A 490 -15.04 -19.42 2.87
N THR A 491 -15.27 -20.19 1.80
CA THR A 491 -14.46 -21.37 1.48
C THR A 491 -13.01 -20.97 1.24
N SER A 492 -12.75 -19.96 0.42
CA SER A 492 -11.39 -19.48 0.11
C SER A 492 -10.67 -18.99 1.35
N VAL A 493 -11.35 -18.21 2.22
CA VAL A 493 -10.73 -17.68 3.44
C VAL A 493 -10.43 -18.79 4.45
N THR A 494 -11.35 -19.75 4.65
CA THR A 494 -11.13 -20.86 5.58
C THR A 494 -10.11 -21.89 5.07
N GLU A 495 -9.86 -21.97 3.76
CA GLU A 495 -8.72 -22.72 3.21
C GLU A 495 -7.38 -22.01 3.49
N LYS A 496 -7.36 -20.68 3.42
CA LYS A 496 -6.18 -19.85 3.71
C LYS A 496 -5.89 -19.76 5.22
N TYR A 497 -6.94 -19.67 6.04
CA TYR A 497 -6.91 -19.51 7.51
C TYR A 497 -7.80 -20.56 8.18
N PRO A 498 -7.29 -21.80 8.39
CA PRO A 498 -8.11 -22.91 8.89
C PRO A 498 -8.64 -22.75 10.31
N GLU A 499 -8.09 -21.80 11.09
CA GLU A 499 -8.54 -21.46 12.45
C GLU A 499 -9.82 -20.62 12.45
N LEU A 500 -10.19 -20.01 11.33
CA LEU A 500 -11.38 -19.17 11.23
C LEU A 500 -12.65 -19.97 10.94
N SER A 501 -13.78 -19.38 11.34
CA SER A 501 -15.14 -19.88 11.05
C SER A 501 -16.03 -18.75 10.52
N TYR A 502 -17.19 -19.06 10.00
CA TYR A 502 -18.19 -18.10 9.52
C TYR A 502 -19.61 -18.44 9.98
#